data_1fa29cd4b5afebb099619f49dcc2cc57
#
_entry.id   1fa29cd4b5afebb099619f49dcc2cc57
#
_cell.length_a   1.000
_cell.length_b   1.000
_cell.length_c   1.000
_cell.angle_alpha   90.00
_cell.angle_beta   90.00
_cell.angle_gamma   90.00
#
_symmetry.space_group_name_H-M   'P 1'
#
loop_
_entity.id
_entity.type
_entity.pdbx_description
1 polymer ?
#
loop_
_entity_poly.entity_id
_entity_poly.type
_entity_poly.pdbx_seq_one_letter_code
_entity_poly.pdbx_strand_id
1 'polypeptide(L)'
;VLADSSLSDVWIEDASVAATCLLLQAEDLGLGACWVQVRGRQTADGKDSEQTVRDLLGVPQRYGVCCLLAIGHKGMERKPQNEDRLKWEHLHTERF
;
A
#
# COMPACT_ATOMS: atom_id res chain seq x y z
N VAL A 1 -1.43 5.05 -5.82
CA VAL A 1 -2.79 4.53 -5.87
C VAL A 1 -3.74 5.56 -5.30
N LEU A 2 -4.72 5.96 -6.09
CA LEU A 2 -5.70 7.00 -5.80
C LEU A 2 -7.10 6.42 -5.88
N ALA A 3 -8.03 7.00 -5.13
CA ALA A 3 -9.45 6.74 -5.29
C ALA A 3 -10.25 8.04 -5.11
N ASP A 4 -11.39 8.15 -5.80
CA ASP A 4 -12.31 9.27 -5.61
C ASP A 4 -13.06 9.09 -4.28
N SER A 5 -12.63 9.83 -3.26
CA SER A 5 -13.18 9.74 -1.91
C SER A 5 -14.60 10.30 -1.78
N SER A 6 -15.12 10.94 -2.82
CA SER A 6 -16.50 11.44 -2.84
C SER A 6 -17.52 10.40 -3.32
N LEU A 7 -17.07 9.30 -3.95
CA LEU A 7 -17.93 8.26 -4.51
C LEU A 7 -18.18 7.08 -3.58
N SER A 8 -17.31 6.86 -2.61
CA SER A 8 -17.38 5.70 -1.72
C SER A 8 -16.79 6.02 -0.34
N ASP A 9 -17.46 5.60 0.70
CA ASP A 9 -16.98 5.68 2.10
C ASP A 9 -15.95 4.57 2.42
N VAL A 10 -15.87 3.54 1.59
CA VAL A 10 -14.88 2.44 1.67
C VAL A 10 -13.75 2.56 0.64
N TRP A 11 -13.49 3.78 0.14
CA TRP A 11 -12.46 4.01 -0.87
C TRP A 11 -11.05 3.59 -0.43
N ILE A 12 -10.77 3.61 0.87
CA ILE A 12 -9.47 3.21 1.43
C ILE A 12 -9.28 1.70 1.29
N GLU A 13 -10.30 0.93 1.62
CA GLU A 13 -10.33 -0.52 1.49
C GLU A 13 -10.19 -0.92 0.02
N ASP A 14 -10.97 -0.31 -0.87
CA ASP A 14 -10.92 -0.54 -2.31
C ASP A 14 -9.52 -0.25 -2.87
N ALA A 15 -8.95 0.91 -2.53
CA ALA A 15 -7.62 1.30 -2.96
C ALA A 15 -6.53 0.37 -2.38
N SER A 16 -6.71 -0.10 -1.14
CA SER A 16 -5.77 -1.03 -0.49
C SER A 16 -5.79 -2.40 -1.13
N VAL A 17 -6.97 -2.91 -1.48
CA VAL A 17 -7.11 -4.17 -2.23
C VAL A 17 -6.46 -4.06 -3.61
N ALA A 18 -6.75 -2.98 -4.34
CA ALA A 18 -6.12 -2.74 -5.64
C ALA A 18 -4.58 -2.66 -5.55
N ALA A 19 -4.06 -1.96 -4.54
CA ALA A 19 -2.61 -1.87 -4.30
C ALA A 19 -2.01 -3.24 -3.98
N THR A 20 -2.69 -4.06 -3.17
CA THR A 20 -2.25 -5.43 -2.85
C THR A 20 -2.19 -6.30 -4.10
N CYS A 21 -3.20 -6.24 -4.97
CA CYS A 21 -3.19 -6.96 -6.24
C CYS A 21 -2.01 -6.53 -7.13
N LEU A 22 -1.68 -5.22 -7.17
CA LEU A 22 -0.52 -4.72 -7.90
C LEU A 22 0.80 -5.26 -7.34
N LEU A 23 0.94 -5.36 -6.01
CA LEU A 23 2.13 -5.95 -5.37
C LEU A 23 2.28 -7.43 -5.73
N LEU A 24 1.19 -8.20 -5.68
CA LEU A 24 1.18 -9.61 -6.06
C LEU A 24 1.52 -9.79 -7.55
N GLN A 25 0.95 -8.96 -8.43
CA GLN A 25 1.25 -8.99 -9.85
C GLN A 25 2.71 -8.63 -10.14
N ALA A 26 3.28 -7.65 -9.43
CA ALA A 26 4.69 -7.30 -9.55
C ALA A 26 5.60 -8.49 -9.19
N GLU A 27 5.29 -9.20 -8.11
CA GLU A 27 6.02 -10.41 -7.71
C GLU A 27 5.91 -11.52 -8.76
N ASP A 28 4.72 -11.77 -9.29
CA ASP A 28 4.47 -12.76 -10.36
C ASP A 28 5.27 -12.45 -11.63
N LEU A 29 5.48 -11.17 -11.94
CA LEU A 29 6.32 -10.70 -13.04
C LEU A 29 7.82 -10.67 -12.72
N GLY A 30 8.24 -11.17 -11.56
CA GLY A 30 9.65 -11.16 -11.13
C GLY A 30 10.18 -9.77 -10.73
N LEU A 31 9.30 -8.80 -10.52
CA LEU A 31 9.66 -7.45 -10.09
C LEU A 31 9.69 -7.34 -8.56
N GLY A 32 10.49 -6.42 -8.05
CA GLY A 32 10.42 -5.98 -6.67
C GLY A 32 9.38 -4.86 -6.53
N ALA A 33 8.61 -4.89 -5.43
CA ALA A 33 7.66 -3.86 -5.13
C ALA A 33 7.66 -3.51 -3.64
N CYS A 34 7.36 -2.25 -3.32
CA CYS A 34 7.29 -1.76 -1.95
C CYS A 34 6.11 -0.81 -1.78
N TRP A 35 5.31 -1.08 -0.76
CA TRP A 35 4.27 -0.16 -0.31
C TRP A 35 4.88 1.00 0.48
N VAL A 36 4.60 2.21 0.04
CA VAL A 36 5.00 3.45 0.71
C VAL A 36 3.74 4.13 1.24
N GLN A 37 3.58 4.11 2.55
CA GLN A 37 2.44 4.73 3.22
C GLN A 37 2.59 6.25 3.20
N VAL A 38 1.59 6.96 2.65
CA VAL A 38 1.54 8.43 2.64
C VAL A 38 0.34 8.97 3.43
N ARG A 39 -0.81 8.34 3.32
CA ARG A 39 -2.01 8.72 4.07
C ARG A 39 -1.77 8.62 5.58
N GLY A 40 -2.09 9.69 6.32
CA GLY A 40 -1.89 9.76 7.76
C GLY A 40 -0.41 9.75 8.19
N ARG A 41 0.50 10.19 7.29
CA ARG A 41 1.93 10.32 7.55
C ARG A 41 2.39 11.74 7.32
N GLN A 42 3.54 12.08 7.90
CA GLN A 42 4.22 13.34 7.72
C GLN A 42 5.58 13.12 7.05
N THR A 43 6.01 14.11 6.29
CA THR A 43 7.35 14.20 5.74
C THR A 43 8.37 14.54 6.86
N ALA A 44 9.66 14.44 6.58
CA ALA A 44 10.70 14.74 7.56
C ALA A 44 10.66 16.20 8.08
N ASP A 45 10.11 17.13 7.29
CA ASP A 45 9.91 18.54 7.64
C ASP A 45 8.52 18.81 8.25
N GLY A 46 7.76 17.76 8.60
CA GLY A 46 6.50 17.85 9.33
C GLY A 46 5.26 18.18 8.48
N LYS A 47 5.39 18.21 7.14
CA LYS A 47 4.25 18.42 6.25
C LYS A 47 3.43 17.15 6.08
N ASP A 48 2.14 17.31 5.76
CA ASP A 48 1.29 16.18 5.38
C ASP A 48 1.81 15.49 4.11
N SER A 49 2.09 14.19 4.21
CA SER A 49 2.67 13.42 3.09
C SER A 49 1.67 13.25 1.96
N GLU A 50 0.39 13.09 2.26
CA GLU A 50 -0.66 12.97 1.25
C GLU A 50 -0.80 14.27 0.45
N GLN A 51 -0.85 15.40 1.15
CA GLN A 51 -0.91 16.70 0.51
C GLN A 51 0.36 16.99 -0.33
N THR A 52 1.53 16.62 0.18
CA THR A 52 2.79 16.74 -0.58
C THR A 52 2.75 15.97 -1.90
N VAL A 53 2.20 14.75 -1.90
CA VAL A 53 2.04 13.96 -3.13
C VAL A 53 1.00 14.58 -4.07
N ARG A 54 -0.11 15.11 -3.54
CA ARG A 54 -1.11 15.82 -4.35
C ARG A 54 -0.51 17.01 -5.07
N ASP A 55 0.23 17.84 -4.34
CA ASP A 55 0.84 19.07 -4.88
C ASP A 55 1.87 18.72 -5.96
N LEU A 56 2.69 17.70 -5.71
CA LEU A 56 3.73 17.26 -6.64
C LEU A 56 3.17 16.73 -7.97
N LEU A 57 2.04 15.99 -7.89
CA LEU A 57 1.46 15.30 -9.04
C LEU A 57 0.23 16.03 -9.63
N GLY A 58 -0.18 17.15 -9.07
CA GLY A 58 -1.37 17.91 -9.51
C GLY A 58 -2.67 17.13 -9.28
N VAL A 59 -2.76 16.33 -8.21
CA VAL A 59 -3.94 15.50 -7.92
C VAL A 59 -5.07 16.36 -7.37
N PRO A 60 -6.26 16.35 -7.98
CA PRO A 60 -7.42 17.11 -7.46
C PRO A 60 -7.83 16.64 -6.05
N GLN A 61 -8.34 17.58 -5.25
CA GLN A 61 -8.69 17.34 -3.82
C GLN A 61 -9.71 16.21 -3.60
N ARG A 62 -10.57 15.92 -4.57
CA ARG A 62 -11.56 14.84 -4.47
C ARG A 62 -10.94 13.45 -4.42
N TYR A 63 -9.68 13.28 -4.88
CA TYR A 63 -8.99 12.00 -4.83
C TYR A 63 -8.17 11.86 -3.55
N GLY A 64 -8.44 10.81 -2.79
CA GLY A 64 -7.58 10.37 -1.70
C GLY A 64 -6.35 9.65 -2.24
N VAL A 65 -5.17 9.93 -1.65
CA VAL A 65 -3.94 9.20 -1.96
C VAL A 65 -3.73 8.12 -0.92
N CYS A 66 -4.08 6.88 -1.24
CA CYS A 66 -3.95 5.76 -0.32
C CYS A 66 -2.48 5.46 -0.02
N CYS A 67 -1.70 5.21 -1.07
CA CYS A 67 -0.28 4.86 -0.97
C CYS A 67 0.46 5.14 -2.29
N LEU A 68 1.78 5.04 -2.24
CA LEU A 68 2.62 4.88 -3.43
C LEU A 68 3.13 3.44 -3.49
N LEU A 69 3.29 2.90 -4.69
CA LEU A 69 3.97 1.63 -4.92
C LEU A 69 5.26 1.91 -5.71
N ALA A 70 6.39 1.67 -5.07
CA ALA A 70 7.67 1.70 -5.75
C ALA A 70 7.89 0.33 -6.40
N ILE A 71 8.00 0.27 -7.73
CA ILE A 71 8.13 -0.97 -8.49
C ILE A 71 9.38 -0.89 -9.36
N GLY A 72 10.15 -1.96 -9.41
CA GLY A 72 11.36 -2.02 -10.23
C GLY A 72 12.00 -3.41 -10.25
N HIS A 73 13.12 -3.55 -10.93
CA HIS A 73 13.88 -4.79 -10.91
C HIS A 73 14.44 -5.07 -9.52
N LYS A 74 14.38 -6.36 -9.10
CA LYS A 74 14.93 -6.79 -7.81
C LYS A 74 16.44 -6.56 -7.76
N GLY A 75 16.92 -5.78 -6.80
CA GLY A 75 18.34 -5.59 -6.52
C GLY A 75 18.89 -6.62 -5.54
N MET A 76 18.01 -7.37 -4.87
CA MET A 76 18.35 -8.45 -3.95
C MET A 76 17.21 -9.46 -3.86
N GLU A 77 17.55 -10.71 -3.58
CA GLU A 77 16.58 -11.74 -3.21
C GLU A 77 16.46 -11.81 -1.69
N ARG A 78 15.22 -11.80 -1.20
CA ARG A 78 14.92 -12.05 0.21
C ARG A 78 14.64 -13.54 0.41
N LYS A 79 15.10 -14.08 1.53
CA LYS A 79 14.72 -15.44 1.94
C LYS A 79 13.20 -15.49 2.15
N PRO A 80 12.53 -16.57 1.76
CA PRO A 80 11.12 -16.80 2.08
C PRO A 80 10.88 -16.71 3.59
N GLN A 81 9.66 -16.38 3.97
CA GLN A 81 9.24 -16.45 5.37
C GLN A 81 9.31 -17.92 5.83
N ASN A 82 9.81 -18.12 7.06
CA ASN A 82 9.77 -19.43 7.67
C ASN A 82 8.37 -19.64 8.27
N GLU A 83 7.71 -20.72 7.87
CA GLU A 83 6.37 -21.09 8.35
C GLU A 83 6.31 -21.30 9.87
N ASP A 84 7.40 -21.79 10.48
CA ASP A 84 7.50 -21.96 11.95
C ASP A 84 7.44 -20.62 12.72
N ARG A 85 7.63 -19.49 12.02
CA ARG A 85 7.55 -18.14 12.60
C ARG A 85 6.19 -17.48 12.40
N LEU A 86 5.29 -18.14 11.70
CA LEU A 86 3.91 -17.65 11.56
C LEU A 86 3.18 -17.81 12.89
N LYS A 87 2.34 -16.86 13.18
CA LYS A 87 1.57 -16.82 14.44
C LYS A 87 0.31 -17.66 14.31
N TRP A 88 0.49 -18.98 14.27
CA TRP A 88 -0.59 -19.96 14.14
C TRP A 88 -1.63 -19.84 15.26
N GLU A 89 -1.20 -19.37 16.43
CA GLU A 89 -2.08 -19.10 17.58
C GLU A 89 -3.11 -17.99 17.33
N HIS A 90 -2.96 -17.21 16.25
CA HIS A 90 -3.94 -16.20 15.82
C HIS A 90 -4.99 -16.74 14.84
N LEU A 91 -4.85 -18.01 14.41
CA LEU A 91 -5.84 -18.67 13.59
C LEU A 91 -6.89 -19.34 14.50
N HIS A 92 -8.12 -18.86 14.40
CA HIS A 92 -9.27 -19.40 15.13
C HIS A 92 -10.24 -20.02 14.13
N THR A 93 -10.77 -21.22 14.45
CA THR A 93 -11.75 -21.90 13.61
C THR A 93 -13.11 -21.76 14.29
N GLU A 94 -14.08 -21.16 13.58
CA GLU A 94 -15.49 -20.95 13.96
C GLU A 94 -15.73 -20.05 15.19
N ARG A 95 -14.82 -20.01 16.15
CA ARG A 95 -14.94 -19.18 17.37
C ARG A 95 -13.58 -18.58 17.73
N PHE A 96 -13.65 -17.42 18.32
CA PHE A 96 -12.49 -16.73 18.90
C PHE A 96 -12.11 -17.37 20.23
#